data_4c92483245bb9fec9d1f73ea36b2b465
#
_entry.id   4c92483245bb9fec9d1f73ea36b2b465
#
_cell.length_a   1.000
_cell.length_b   1.000
_cell.length_c   1.000
_cell.angle_alpha   90.00
_cell.angle_beta   90.00
_cell.angle_gamma   90.00
#
_symmetry.space_group_name_H-M   'P 1'
#
loop_
_entity.id
_entity.type
_entity.pdbx_description
1 polymer ?
#
loop_
_entity_poly.entity_id
_entity_poly.type
_entity_poly.pdbx_seq_one_letter_code
_entity_poly.pdbx_strand_id
1 'polypeptide(L)'
;MTERIVHIIEPTLASDAGHCHSFVTSFCDGRKRDCDLRIYAGRGAKLPDLEKSGVRVFPHFRRRLRRLQALLLYRRLLREPGKVFLPTATRIDLALLSLAAGGAIPPRKAYLYFHWFRPDSGKREFLARMARRLPNVVVLCPTGSVADIFRGCGFRHASEAPYPITPVVPDGKPEGTDFRHLLYAGAARIDKGFPAVVDLVAYMKEKKSTVPVSVQASADHYERYEPRVRAEIDRLGKIGYPHLTVRFETLNGREYQEQFRGAVCLQPYDAADFADRVSGVTLDALSHGCPVVTVKGTWMGRVVDRFGAGRSADGSTPELLLAAAEEVIGDYPRYRRNALLAGASLQHELSASRLFEIVAA
;
A
#
# COMPACT_ATOMS: atom_id res chain seq x y z
N MET A 1 2.52 -6.74 -36.00
CA MET A 1 3.10 -6.54 -34.66
C MET A 1 2.43 -7.54 -33.73
N THR A 2 3.17 -8.42 -33.08
CA THR A 2 2.61 -9.38 -32.11
C THR A 2 2.11 -8.61 -30.90
N GLU A 3 0.83 -8.79 -30.61
CA GLU A 3 0.17 -8.18 -29.45
C GLU A 3 0.91 -8.58 -28.17
N ARG A 4 1.32 -7.61 -27.35
CA ARG A 4 1.99 -7.87 -26.07
C ARG A 4 0.96 -8.36 -25.07
N ILE A 5 1.20 -9.50 -24.42
CA ILE A 5 0.29 -10.08 -23.44
C ILE A 5 0.93 -10.02 -22.07
N VAL A 6 0.18 -9.51 -21.07
CA VAL A 6 0.56 -9.57 -19.66
C VAL A 6 -0.52 -10.29 -18.86
N HIS A 7 -0.15 -11.41 -18.25
CA HIS A 7 -0.98 -12.22 -17.37
C HIS A 7 -0.76 -11.74 -15.92
N ILE A 8 -1.73 -11.06 -15.35
CA ILE A 8 -1.71 -10.55 -13.98
C ILE A 8 -2.39 -11.57 -13.07
N ILE A 9 -1.70 -12.03 -12.05
CA ILE A 9 -2.21 -13.07 -11.16
C ILE A 9 -2.37 -12.50 -9.76
N GLU A 10 -3.64 -12.27 -9.36
CA GLU A 10 -3.99 -11.73 -8.03
C GLU A 10 -5.12 -12.54 -7.40
N PRO A 11 -4.79 -13.64 -6.70
CA PRO A 11 -5.78 -14.58 -6.15
C PRO A 11 -6.70 -13.99 -5.08
N THR A 12 -6.30 -12.85 -4.48
CA THR A 12 -7.05 -12.18 -3.41
C THR A 12 -7.95 -11.07 -3.91
N LEU A 13 -7.83 -10.70 -5.18
CA LEU A 13 -8.66 -9.67 -5.81
C LEU A 13 -10.10 -10.20 -5.97
N ALA A 14 -11.00 -9.70 -5.14
CA ALA A 14 -12.40 -10.14 -5.10
C ALA A 14 -13.40 -8.98 -5.24
N SER A 15 -12.99 -7.75 -4.97
CA SER A 15 -13.83 -6.55 -5.02
C SER A 15 -13.04 -5.35 -5.53
N ASP A 16 -13.75 -4.25 -5.75
CA ASP A 16 -13.24 -2.94 -6.16
C ASP A 16 -12.68 -2.11 -4.99
N ALA A 17 -12.41 -2.73 -3.86
CA ALA A 17 -11.87 -2.09 -2.68
C ALA A 17 -10.55 -2.71 -2.22
N GLY A 18 -9.76 -1.91 -1.52
CA GLY A 18 -8.55 -2.32 -0.84
C GLY A 18 -7.28 -2.30 -1.70
N HIS A 19 -6.17 -2.57 -1.03
CA HIS A 19 -4.82 -2.43 -1.54
C HIS A 19 -4.54 -3.20 -2.86
N CYS A 20 -4.99 -4.46 -2.96
CA CYS A 20 -4.77 -5.26 -4.17
C CYS A 20 -5.49 -4.68 -5.38
N HIS A 21 -6.72 -4.17 -5.17
CA HIS A 21 -7.49 -3.53 -6.22
C HIS A 21 -6.80 -2.25 -6.69
N SER A 22 -6.47 -1.33 -5.78
CA SER A 22 -5.80 -0.07 -6.12
C SER A 22 -4.50 -0.30 -6.88
N PHE A 23 -3.68 -1.27 -6.44
CA PHE A 23 -2.42 -1.59 -7.11
C PHE A 23 -2.63 -2.12 -8.53
N VAL A 24 -3.55 -3.09 -8.70
CA VAL A 24 -3.82 -3.71 -10.01
C VAL A 24 -4.45 -2.69 -10.96
N THR A 25 -5.40 -1.88 -10.49
CA THR A 25 -6.04 -0.83 -11.29
C THR A 25 -5.02 0.20 -11.75
N SER A 26 -4.21 0.73 -10.83
CA SER A 26 -3.15 1.68 -11.19
C SER A 26 -2.16 1.08 -12.20
N PHE A 27 -1.76 -0.18 -12.03
CA PHE A 27 -0.91 -0.85 -13.02
C PHE A 27 -1.58 -0.95 -14.39
N CYS A 28 -2.87 -1.28 -14.44
CA CYS A 28 -3.63 -1.38 -15.69
C CYS A 28 -3.82 -0.01 -16.37
N ASP A 29 -3.99 1.06 -15.59
CA ASP A 29 -4.09 2.44 -16.11
C ASP A 29 -2.79 2.92 -16.75
N GLY A 30 -1.65 2.38 -16.30
CA GLY A 30 -0.34 2.65 -16.90
C GLY A 30 -0.10 1.98 -18.25
N ARG A 31 -1.04 1.16 -18.76
CA ARG A 31 -0.83 0.38 -20.00
C ARG A 31 -0.73 1.22 -21.26
N LYS A 32 0.00 0.70 -22.23
CA LYS A 32 -0.02 1.18 -23.62
C LYS A 32 -1.13 0.47 -24.42
N ARG A 33 -1.67 1.13 -25.44
CA ARG A 33 -2.84 0.66 -26.23
C ARG A 33 -2.64 -0.70 -26.93
N ASP A 34 -1.40 -1.12 -27.16
CA ASP A 34 -1.01 -2.33 -27.87
C ASP A 34 -0.78 -3.56 -26.97
N CYS A 35 -1.27 -3.52 -25.72
CA CYS A 35 -1.08 -4.59 -24.75
C CYS A 35 -2.40 -5.21 -24.29
N ASP A 36 -2.49 -6.54 -24.40
CA ASP A 36 -3.58 -7.36 -23.88
C ASP A 36 -3.34 -7.71 -22.41
N LEU A 37 -4.15 -7.17 -21.53
CA LEU A 37 -4.10 -7.43 -20.09
C LEU A 37 -5.11 -8.49 -19.70
N ARG A 38 -4.63 -9.53 -19.00
CA ARG A 38 -5.42 -10.68 -18.52
C ARG A 38 -5.27 -10.83 -17.03
N ILE A 39 -6.32 -10.57 -16.27
CA ILE A 39 -6.31 -10.69 -14.80
C ILE A 39 -6.92 -12.02 -14.40
N TYR A 40 -6.19 -12.81 -13.63
CA TYR A 40 -6.69 -14.02 -12.97
C TYR A 40 -6.97 -13.69 -11.51
N ALA A 41 -8.24 -13.50 -11.18
CA ALA A 41 -8.72 -12.99 -9.91
C ALA A 41 -9.43 -14.06 -9.06
N GLY A 42 -9.88 -13.71 -7.87
CA GLY A 42 -10.77 -14.51 -7.04
C GLY A 42 -12.09 -14.84 -7.77
N ARG A 43 -12.69 -16.02 -7.53
CA ARG A 43 -13.87 -16.49 -8.27
C ARG A 43 -15.10 -15.57 -8.15
N GLY A 44 -15.21 -14.82 -7.07
CA GLY A 44 -16.32 -13.86 -6.87
C GLY A 44 -15.99 -12.45 -7.34
N ALA A 45 -14.87 -12.23 -8.01
CA ALA A 45 -14.44 -10.90 -8.42
C ALA A 45 -15.45 -10.23 -9.35
N LYS A 46 -15.86 -9.02 -8.99
CA LYS A 46 -16.68 -8.12 -9.81
C LYS A 46 -15.86 -6.83 -9.97
N LEU A 47 -15.33 -6.60 -11.16
CA LEU A 47 -14.36 -5.53 -11.46
C LEU A 47 -14.81 -4.76 -12.70
N PRO A 48 -16.02 -4.14 -12.67
CA PRO A 48 -16.64 -3.57 -13.86
C PRO A 48 -15.80 -2.45 -14.49
N ASP A 49 -15.08 -1.67 -13.72
CA ASP A 49 -14.29 -0.56 -14.24
C ASP A 49 -13.03 -1.03 -14.98
N LEU A 50 -12.39 -2.10 -14.50
CA LEU A 50 -11.30 -2.76 -15.23
C LEU A 50 -11.80 -3.39 -16.54
N GLU A 51 -12.96 -4.04 -16.51
CA GLU A 51 -13.57 -4.65 -17.72
C GLU A 51 -13.97 -3.58 -18.74
N LYS A 52 -14.60 -2.48 -18.31
CA LYS A 52 -14.90 -1.32 -19.19
C LYS A 52 -13.66 -0.69 -19.80
N SER A 53 -12.54 -0.71 -19.10
CA SER A 53 -11.26 -0.25 -19.66
C SER A 53 -10.64 -1.23 -20.67
N GLY A 54 -11.28 -2.37 -20.97
CA GLY A 54 -10.84 -3.38 -21.92
C GLY A 54 -9.82 -4.38 -21.36
N VAL A 55 -9.74 -4.53 -20.04
CA VAL A 55 -8.96 -5.56 -19.37
C VAL A 55 -9.79 -6.84 -19.29
N ARG A 56 -9.21 -7.97 -19.64
CA ARG A 56 -9.90 -9.26 -19.55
C ARG A 56 -9.75 -9.85 -18.15
N VAL A 57 -10.88 -9.99 -17.43
CA VAL A 57 -10.91 -10.55 -16.07
C VAL A 57 -11.38 -11.99 -16.09
N PHE A 58 -10.62 -12.90 -15.50
CA PHE A 58 -10.91 -14.32 -15.33
C PHE A 58 -11.12 -14.64 -13.86
N PRO A 59 -12.37 -14.87 -13.39
CA PRO A 59 -12.66 -15.32 -12.02
C PRO A 59 -12.19 -16.77 -11.82
N HIS A 60 -10.94 -16.94 -11.40
CA HIS A 60 -10.24 -18.23 -11.43
C HIS A 60 -10.12 -18.88 -10.05
N PHE A 61 -9.77 -18.12 -9.00
CA PHE A 61 -9.34 -18.69 -7.74
C PHE A 61 -10.45 -18.92 -6.73
N ARG A 62 -10.56 -20.15 -6.24
CA ARG A 62 -11.36 -20.51 -5.06
C ARG A 62 -10.48 -20.46 -3.82
N ARG A 63 -10.92 -19.81 -2.74
CA ARG A 63 -10.13 -19.59 -1.50
C ARG A 63 -9.44 -20.85 -0.99
N ARG A 64 -10.16 -21.99 -0.94
CA ARG A 64 -9.62 -23.26 -0.41
C ARG A 64 -8.64 -23.96 -1.36
N LEU A 65 -8.77 -23.75 -2.67
CA LEU A 65 -7.99 -24.45 -3.70
C LEU A 65 -6.93 -23.55 -4.34
N ARG A 66 -6.78 -22.29 -3.88
CA ARG A 66 -5.98 -21.27 -4.57
C ARG A 66 -4.53 -21.68 -4.84
N ARG A 67 -3.89 -22.43 -3.93
CA ARG A 67 -2.49 -22.87 -4.11
C ARG A 67 -2.36 -23.89 -5.24
N LEU A 68 -3.25 -24.87 -5.29
CA LEU A 68 -3.28 -25.87 -6.37
C LEU A 68 -3.62 -25.20 -7.70
N GLN A 69 -4.60 -24.32 -7.72
CA GLN A 69 -4.99 -23.57 -8.91
C GLN A 69 -3.86 -22.66 -9.39
N ALA A 70 -3.11 -22.01 -8.46
CA ALA A 70 -1.94 -21.22 -8.80
C ALA A 70 -0.83 -22.08 -9.44
N LEU A 71 -0.52 -23.24 -8.87
CA LEU A 71 0.47 -24.16 -9.43
C LEU A 71 0.13 -24.57 -10.88
N LEU A 72 -1.12 -24.97 -11.13
CA LEU A 72 -1.58 -25.36 -12.45
C LEU A 72 -1.57 -24.17 -13.43
N LEU A 73 -2.03 -23.00 -12.97
CA LEU A 73 -2.03 -21.79 -13.77
C LEU A 73 -0.61 -21.34 -14.13
N TYR A 74 0.33 -21.32 -13.18
CA TYR A 74 1.72 -20.98 -13.43
C TYR A 74 2.35 -21.93 -14.46
N ARG A 75 2.12 -23.25 -14.30
CA ARG A 75 2.62 -24.25 -15.25
C ARG A 75 2.11 -24.02 -16.68
N ARG A 76 0.87 -23.61 -16.84
CA ARG A 76 0.27 -23.23 -18.13
C ARG A 76 0.88 -21.94 -18.67
N LEU A 77 0.83 -20.86 -17.91
CA LEU A 77 1.23 -19.53 -18.34
C LEU A 77 2.74 -19.39 -18.61
N LEU A 78 3.57 -20.18 -17.95
CA LEU A 78 5.01 -20.21 -18.24
C LEU A 78 5.30 -20.75 -19.65
N ARG A 79 4.38 -21.53 -20.25
CA ARG A 79 4.49 -22.09 -21.59
C ARG A 79 3.77 -21.28 -22.66
N GLU A 80 2.75 -20.50 -22.28
CA GLU A 80 1.98 -19.63 -23.17
C GLU A 80 2.78 -18.35 -23.52
N PRO A 81 2.48 -17.66 -24.64
CA PRO A 81 3.01 -16.34 -24.92
C PRO A 81 2.68 -15.32 -23.83
N GLY A 82 3.49 -14.25 -23.74
CA GLY A 82 3.27 -13.15 -22.82
C GLY A 82 4.07 -13.25 -21.54
N LYS A 83 3.96 -12.22 -20.71
CA LYS A 83 4.63 -12.08 -19.40
C LYS A 83 3.69 -12.53 -18.29
N VAL A 84 4.25 -13.03 -17.20
CA VAL A 84 3.49 -13.40 -15.99
C VAL A 84 3.86 -12.40 -14.89
N PHE A 85 2.90 -11.68 -14.38
CA PHE A 85 3.09 -10.67 -13.34
C PHE A 85 2.27 -11.02 -12.08
N LEU A 86 2.95 -11.11 -10.95
CA LEU A 86 2.36 -11.31 -9.63
C LEU A 86 2.49 -10.00 -8.83
N PRO A 87 1.44 -9.16 -8.77
CA PRO A 87 1.51 -7.83 -8.14
C PRO A 87 1.67 -7.87 -6.62
N THR A 88 1.26 -8.96 -5.95
CA THR A 88 1.38 -9.13 -4.49
C THR A 88 2.04 -10.45 -4.14
N ALA A 89 3.23 -10.66 -4.71
CA ALA A 89 3.96 -11.92 -4.58
C ALA A 89 4.38 -12.23 -3.13
N THR A 90 4.36 -13.51 -2.81
CA THR A 90 4.77 -14.07 -1.52
C THR A 90 5.83 -15.17 -1.69
N ARG A 91 6.41 -15.64 -0.58
CA ARG A 91 7.30 -16.82 -0.60
C ARG A 91 6.62 -18.08 -1.15
N ILE A 92 5.31 -18.18 -0.97
CA ILE A 92 4.53 -19.31 -1.49
C ILE A 92 4.54 -19.28 -3.02
N ASP A 93 4.45 -18.11 -3.63
CA ASP A 93 4.47 -17.94 -5.08
C ASP A 93 5.84 -18.34 -5.66
N LEU A 94 6.94 -17.98 -5.01
CA LEU A 94 8.27 -18.47 -5.40
C LEU A 94 8.36 -20.00 -5.35
N ALA A 95 7.85 -20.64 -4.30
CA ALA A 95 7.83 -22.10 -4.20
C ALA A 95 6.97 -22.73 -5.30
N LEU A 96 5.76 -22.21 -5.52
CA LEU A 96 4.84 -22.72 -6.54
C LEU A 96 5.40 -22.52 -7.96
N LEU A 97 6.03 -21.37 -8.25
CA LEU A 97 6.71 -21.13 -9.51
C LEU A 97 7.86 -22.11 -9.74
N SER A 98 8.68 -22.38 -8.71
CA SER A 98 9.75 -23.35 -8.77
C SER A 98 9.24 -24.77 -9.11
N LEU A 99 8.11 -25.17 -8.54
CA LEU A 99 7.46 -26.45 -8.83
C LEU A 99 6.83 -26.47 -10.23
N ALA A 100 6.20 -25.36 -10.63
CA ALA A 100 5.50 -25.23 -11.92
C ALA A 100 6.49 -25.23 -13.09
N ALA A 101 7.65 -24.63 -12.93
CA ALA A 101 8.65 -24.47 -13.98
C ALA A 101 9.21 -25.80 -14.47
N GLY A 102 9.41 -26.78 -13.57
CA GLY A 102 10.04 -28.05 -13.91
C GLY A 102 11.44 -27.94 -14.53
N GLY A 103 12.02 -26.73 -14.54
CA GLY A 103 13.29 -26.34 -15.15
C GLY A 103 13.47 -24.83 -15.08
N ALA A 104 14.33 -24.28 -15.96
CA ALA A 104 14.59 -22.86 -16.01
C ALA A 104 13.40 -22.09 -16.63
N ILE A 105 12.96 -21.02 -15.96
CA ILE A 105 12.02 -20.06 -16.55
C ILE A 105 12.75 -19.23 -17.62
N PRO A 106 12.14 -18.97 -18.78
CA PRO A 106 12.74 -18.08 -19.77
C PRO A 106 13.05 -16.70 -19.20
N PRO A 107 14.12 -16.03 -19.65
CA PRO A 107 14.43 -14.67 -19.22
C PRO A 107 13.24 -13.72 -19.43
N ARG A 108 13.01 -12.84 -18.46
CA ARG A 108 11.92 -11.85 -18.49
C ARG A 108 10.52 -12.43 -18.70
N LYS A 109 10.29 -13.66 -18.30
CA LYS A 109 8.98 -14.32 -18.39
C LYS A 109 8.12 -14.09 -17.16
N ALA A 110 8.70 -14.09 -15.98
CA ALA A 110 7.97 -13.98 -14.70
C ALA A 110 8.50 -12.81 -13.86
N TYR A 111 7.58 -11.95 -13.44
CA TYR A 111 7.80 -10.76 -12.62
C TYR A 111 7.03 -10.89 -11.31
N LEU A 112 7.71 -10.72 -10.18
CA LEU A 112 7.14 -10.82 -8.84
C LEU A 112 7.35 -9.51 -8.10
N TYR A 113 6.27 -8.86 -7.68
CA TYR A 113 6.34 -7.63 -6.90
C TYR A 113 6.16 -7.94 -5.41
N PHE A 114 7.23 -7.71 -4.62
CA PHE A 114 7.23 -7.89 -3.17
C PHE A 114 7.08 -6.55 -2.49
N HIS A 115 5.91 -6.28 -1.91
CA HIS A 115 5.61 -5.01 -1.25
C HIS A 115 6.49 -4.73 -0.02
N TRP A 116 6.90 -5.76 0.67
CA TRP A 116 7.79 -5.72 1.83
C TRP A 116 8.30 -7.12 2.14
N PHE A 117 9.42 -7.19 2.84
CA PHE A 117 9.98 -8.46 3.26
C PHE A 117 10.79 -8.30 4.54
N ARG A 118 10.52 -9.14 5.55
CA ARG A 118 11.31 -9.24 6.78
C ARG A 118 12.05 -10.56 6.81
N PRO A 119 13.36 -10.54 6.56
CA PRO A 119 14.19 -11.74 6.58
C PRO A 119 14.50 -12.16 8.02
N ASP A 120 14.34 -13.44 8.29
CA ASP A 120 15.04 -14.19 9.33
C ASP A 120 15.97 -15.19 8.65
N SER A 121 16.78 -15.94 9.42
CA SER A 121 17.73 -16.90 8.86
C SER A 121 17.06 -17.93 7.95
N GLY A 122 15.97 -18.55 8.40
CA GLY A 122 15.24 -19.55 7.62
C GLY A 122 14.62 -19.00 6.34
N LYS A 123 14.14 -17.73 6.38
CA LYS A 123 13.65 -17.06 5.18
C LYS A 123 14.77 -16.75 4.19
N ARG A 124 15.95 -16.32 4.68
CA ARG A 124 17.13 -16.09 3.81
C ARG A 124 17.58 -17.36 3.12
N GLU A 125 17.68 -18.46 3.84
CA GLU A 125 18.04 -19.78 3.27
C GLU A 125 17.01 -20.23 2.22
N PHE A 126 15.72 -20.04 2.51
CA PHE A 126 14.66 -20.31 1.55
C PHE A 126 14.83 -19.48 0.27
N LEU A 127 15.04 -18.16 0.41
CA LEU A 127 15.25 -17.26 -0.73
C LEU A 127 16.49 -17.66 -1.53
N ALA A 128 17.62 -17.97 -0.89
CA ALA A 128 18.83 -18.40 -1.56
C ALA A 128 18.63 -19.71 -2.36
N ARG A 129 17.85 -20.64 -1.84
CA ARG A 129 17.45 -21.85 -2.56
C ARG A 129 16.56 -21.53 -3.76
N MET A 130 15.60 -20.61 -3.62
CA MET A 130 14.74 -20.19 -4.72
C MET A 130 15.51 -19.43 -5.80
N ALA A 131 16.45 -18.57 -5.43
CA ALA A 131 17.31 -17.85 -6.38
C ALA A 131 18.10 -18.80 -7.28
N ARG A 132 18.62 -19.90 -6.73
CA ARG A 132 19.30 -20.94 -7.54
C ARG A 132 18.35 -21.68 -8.48
N ARG A 133 17.11 -21.94 -8.06
CA ARG A 133 16.11 -22.65 -8.88
C ARG A 133 15.44 -21.78 -9.94
N LEU A 134 15.38 -20.48 -9.68
CA LEU A 134 14.66 -19.49 -10.49
C LEU A 134 15.58 -18.33 -10.91
N PRO A 135 16.73 -18.58 -11.59
CA PRO A 135 17.74 -17.56 -11.86
C PRO A 135 17.26 -16.41 -12.74
N ASN A 136 16.23 -16.63 -13.54
CA ASN A 136 15.68 -15.66 -14.51
C ASN A 136 14.40 -14.96 -14.05
N VAL A 137 13.92 -15.24 -12.82
CA VAL A 137 12.77 -14.52 -12.26
C VAL A 137 13.18 -13.09 -11.95
N VAL A 138 12.32 -12.15 -12.33
CA VAL A 138 12.49 -10.73 -12.01
C VAL A 138 11.74 -10.43 -10.71
N VAL A 139 12.46 -9.95 -9.71
CA VAL A 139 11.92 -9.50 -8.43
C VAL A 139 11.87 -7.99 -8.41
N LEU A 140 10.67 -7.44 -8.23
CA LEU A 140 10.42 -6.00 -8.14
C LEU A 140 10.04 -5.65 -6.70
N CYS A 141 10.56 -4.52 -6.20
CA CYS A 141 10.34 -4.08 -4.83
C CYS A 141 10.11 -2.57 -4.80
N PRO A 142 9.28 -2.04 -3.87
CA PRO A 142 8.99 -0.61 -3.81
C PRO A 142 10.15 0.24 -3.27
N THR A 143 11.16 -0.38 -2.67
CA THR A 143 12.34 0.31 -2.10
C THR A 143 13.62 -0.47 -2.40
N GLY A 144 14.73 0.26 -2.51
CA GLY A 144 16.05 -0.33 -2.73
C GLY A 144 16.46 -1.30 -1.62
N SER A 145 16.14 -0.99 -0.36
CA SER A 145 16.43 -1.84 0.80
C SER A 145 15.74 -3.20 0.74
N VAL A 146 14.48 -3.26 0.30
CA VAL A 146 13.81 -4.55 0.07
C VAL A 146 14.44 -5.30 -1.10
N ALA A 147 14.80 -4.61 -2.19
CA ALA A 147 15.50 -5.23 -3.33
C ALA A 147 16.87 -5.79 -2.92
N ASP A 148 17.63 -5.09 -2.05
CA ASP A 148 18.92 -5.54 -1.53
C ASP A 148 18.82 -6.85 -0.74
N ILE A 149 17.73 -7.08 -0.02
CA ILE A 149 17.48 -8.37 0.65
C ILE A 149 17.47 -9.51 -0.37
N PHE A 150 16.75 -9.34 -1.48
CA PHE A 150 16.68 -10.36 -2.53
C PHE A 150 18.00 -10.51 -3.27
N ARG A 151 18.70 -9.42 -3.56
CA ARG A 151 20.06 -9.45 -4.16
C ARG A 151 21.04 -10.19 -3.27
N GLY A 152 21.04 -9.89 -1.98
CA GLY A 152 21.86 -10.58 -0.98
C GLY A 152 21.55 -12.07 -0.81
N CYS A 153 20.34 -12.50 -1.21
CA CYS A 153 19.97 -13.92 -1.28
C CYS A 153 20.25 -14.57 -2.65
N GLY A 154 20.84 -13.85 -3.62
CA GLY A 154 21.29 -14.38 -4.89
C GLY A 154 20.33 -14.21 -6.07
N PHE A 155 19.24 -13.44 -5.93
CA PHE A 155 18.40 -13.08 -7.08
C PHE A 155 19.13 -12.07 -7.97
N ARG A 156 19.45 -12.48 -9.21
CA ARG A 156 20.22 -11.65 -10.16
C ARG A 156 19.42 -10.46 -10.69
N HIS A 157 18.11 -10.60 -10.80
CA HIS A 157 17.19 -9.61 -11.36
C HIS A 157 16.26 -9.07 -10.27
N ALA A 158 16.82 -8.59 -9.16
CA ALA A 158 16.09 -7.91 -8.12
C ALA A 158 16.36 -6.40 -8.18
N SER A 159 15.31 -5.59 -8.33
CA SER A 159 15.42 -4.15 -8.47
C SER A 159 14.29 -3.40 -7.77
N GLU A 160 14.58 -2.14 -7.45
CA GLU A 160 13.53 -1.20 -7.09
C GLU A 160 12.66 -0.91 -8.32
N ALA A 161 11.35 -0.82 -8.10
CA ALA A 161 10.36 -0.50 -9.11
C ALA A 161 9.24 0.37 -8.50
N PRO A 162 8.65 1.28 -9.27
CA PRO A 162 7.60 2.15 -8.77
C PRO A 162 6.47 1.36 -8.10
N TYR A 163 5.98 1.89 -6.97
CA TYR A 163 4.72 1.45 -6.39
C TYR A 163 3.60 2.19 -7.15
N PRO A 164 2.84 1.52 -8.03
CA PRO A 164 1.96 2.23 -8.94
C PRO A 164 0.84 2.93 -8.18
N ILE A 165 0.69 4.21 -8.43
CA ILE A 165 -0.41 5.02 -7.95
C ILE A 165 -1.12 5.67 -9.13
N THR A 166 -2.44 5.74 -9.04
CA THR A 166 -3.24 6.51 -9.99
C THR A 166 -3.10 7.99 -9.65
N PRO A 167 -2.78 8.86 -10.63
CA PRO A 167 -2.72 10.28 -10.40
C PRO A 167 -4.05 10.80 -9.85
N VAL A 168 -3.98 11.52 -8.74
CA VAL A 168 -5.12 12.25 -8.17
C VAL A 168 -4.99 13.69 -8.60
N VAL A 169 -6.00 14.21 -9.29
CA VAL A 169 -6.16 15.65 -9.53
C VAL A 169 -6.96 16.19 -8.36
N PRO A 170 -6.38 17.02 -7.48
CA PRO A 170 -7.13 17.59 -6.38
C PRO A 170 -8.32 18.41 -6.90
N ASP A 171 -9.53 18.12 -6.43
CA ASP A 171 -10.70 18.93 -6.72
C ASP A 171 -10.55 20.31 -6.08
N GLY A 172 -10.43 21.35 -6.90
CA GLY A 172 -10.42 22.75 -6.48
C GLY A 172 -9.03 23.38 -6.38
N LYS A 173 -9.03 24.73 -6.22
CA LYS A 173 -7.82 25.53 -6.10
C LYS A 173 -7.02 25.12 -4.85
N PRO A 174 -5.67 25.06 -4.91
CA PRO A 174 -4.81 24.72 -3.77
C PRO A 174 -4.92 25.71 -2.62
N GLU A 175 -5.46 26.90 -2.86
CA GLU A 175 -5.52 28.01 -1.93
C GLU A 175 -6.75 27.93 -1.02
N GLY A 176 -6.57 28.20 0.28
CA GLY A 176 -7.66 28.52 1.19
C GLY A 176 -8.30 27.37 1.97
N THR A 177 -7.65 26.22 2.13
CA THR A 177 -8.14 25.21 3.09
C THR A 177 -7.41 25.35 4.41
N ASP A 178 -8.10 25.85 5.43
CA ASP A 178 -7.59 25.91 6.80
C ASP A 178 -7.57 24.52 7.46
N PHE A 179 -6.80 24.39 8.53
CA PHE A 179 -6.82 23.20 9.37
C PHE A 179 -8.24 22.98 9.96
N ARG A 180 -8.68 21.72 9.96
CA ARG A 180 -9.99 21.31 10.47
C ARG A 180 -9.90 20.23 11.54
N HIS A 181 -9.05 19.21 11.36
CA HIS A 181 -8.96 18.07 12.27
C HIS A 181 -7.68 17.25 12.10
N LEU A 182 -7.32 16.55 13.16
CA LEU A 182 -6.38 15.42 13.07
C LEU A 182 -7.12 14.21 12.53
N LEU A 183 -6.49 13.44 11.65
CA LEU A 183 -7.10 12.30 10.96
C LEU A 183 -6.29 11.02 11.17
N TYR A 184 -6.92 9.97 11.68
CA TYR A 184 -6.43 8.61 11.51
C TYR A 184 -7.26 7.91 10.43
N ALA A 185 -6.64 7.55 9.31
CA ALA A 185 -7.33 7.02 8.13
C ALA A 185 -7.07 5.52 7.92
N GLY A 186 -8.11 4.80 7.57
CA GLY A 186 -8.07 3.41 7.16
C GLY A 186 -8.45 2.41 8.25
N ALA A 187 -8.12 1.14 8.05
CA ALA A 187 -8.47 0.08 8.99
C ALA A 187 -7.70 0.21 10.31
N ALA A 188 -8.40 0.03 11.43
CA ALA A 188 -7.83 -0.04 12.76
C ALA A 188 -6.93 -1.27 12.88
N ARG A 189 -5.62 -1.06 13.15
CA ARG A 189 -4.63 -2.14 13.25
C ARG A 189 -3.55 -1.79 14.26
N ILE A 190 -3.03 -2.82 14.93
CA ILE A 190 -1.95 -2.65 15.91
C ILE A 190 -0.67 -2.13 15.23
N ASP A 191 -0.25 -2.74 14.12
CA ASP A 191 0.95 -2.34 13.37
C ASP A 191 0.84 -0.93 12.74
N LYS A 192 -0.37 -0.39 12.60
CA LYS A 192 -0.63 0.99 12.19
C LYS A 192 -0.77 1.96 13.38
N GLY A 193 -0.40 1.55 14.57
CA GLY A 193 -0.37 2.39 15.75
C GLY A 193 -1.75 2.84 16.24
N PHE A 194 -2.81 2.06 15.99
CA PHE A 194 -4.15 2.39 16.48
C PHE A 194 -4.18 2.61 18.00
N PRO A 195 -3.50 1.79 18.85
CA PRO A 195 -3.43 2.05 20.29
C PRO A 195 -2.82 3.42 20.62
N ALA A 196 -1.77 3.85 19.92
CA ALA A 196 -1.14 5.15 20.15
C ALA A 196 -2.09 6.32 19.80
N VAL A 197 -2.97 6.14 18.82
CA VAL A 197 -4.02 7.13 18.53
C VAL A 197 -5.06 7.17 19.65
N VAL A 198 -5.45 6.04 20.20
CA VAL A 198 -6.36 5.97 21.36
C VAL A 198 -5.75 6.64 22.59
N ASP A 199 -4.46 6.40 22.86
CA ASP A 199 -3.70 7.05 23.92
C ASP A 199 -3.63 8.57 23.71
N LEU A 200 -3.37 9.01 22.47
CA LEU A 200 -3.36 10.43 22.13
C LEU A 200 -4.70 11.11 22.41
N VAL A 201 -5.82 10.49 22.02
CA VAL A 201 -7.16 11.04 22.29
C VAL A 201 -7.44 11.15 23.80
N ALA A 202 -7.01 10.15 24.57
CA ALA A 202 -7.14 10.19 26.04
C ALA A 202 -6.32 11.33 26.65
N TYR A 203 -5.07 11.49 26.20
CA TYR A 203 -4.18 12.57 26.63
C TYR A 203 -4.70 13.95 26.24
N MET A 204 -5.22 14.13 25.03
CA MET A 204 -5.84 15.37 24.58
C MET A 204 -7.04 15.75 25.45
N LYS A 205 -7.86 14.79 25.86
CA LYS A 205 -8.95 15.04 26.83
C LYS A 205 -8.42 15.53 28.17
N GLU A 206 -7.39 14.86 28.71
CA GLU A 206 -6.76 15.24 29.97
C GLU A 206 -6.20 16.68 29.90
N LYS A 207 -5.54 17.02 28.80
CA LYS A 207 -5.01 18.37 28.54
C LYS A 207 -6.08 19.40 28.17
N LYS A 208 -7.37 19.03 28.14
CA LYS A 208 -8.48 19.90 27.74
C LYS A 208 -8.26 20.53 26.36
N SER A 209 -7.63 19.80 25.46
CA SER A 209 -7.45 20.22 24.07
C SER A 209 -8.80 20.47 23.39
N THR A 210 -8.83 21.39 22.43
CA THR A 210 -10.02 21.68 21.60
C THR A 210 -9.81 21.23 20.15
N VAL A 211 -8.67 20.60 19.84
CA VAL A 211 -8.33 20.18 18.48
C VAL A 211 -9.24 19.03 18.04
N PRO A 212 -10.01 19.14 16.96
CA PRO A 212 -10.87 18.08 16.49
C PRO A 212 -10.08 16.86 16.00
N VAL A 213 -10.57 15.66 16.29
CA VAL A 213 -9.99 14.38 15.87
C VAL A 213 -11.03 13.56 15.14
N SER A 214 -10.68 13.07 13.95
CA SER A 214 -11.47 12.10 13.18
C SER A 214 -10.73 10.78 13.09
N VAL A 215 -11.36 9.71 13.52
CA VAL A 215 -10.77 8.36 13.49
C VAL A 215 -11.62 7.46 12.61
N GLN A 216 -11.05 6.99 11.50
CA GLN A 216 -11.61 5.89 10.75
C GLN A 216 -11.12 4.58 11.37
N ALA A 217 -12.01 3.88 12.05
CA ALA A 217 -11.71 2.62 12.72
C ALA A 217 -12.38 1.44 12.01
N SER A 218 -12.29 1.39 10.66
CA SER A 218 -12.89 0.29 9.90
C SER A 218 -12.22 -1.05 10.21
N ALA A 219 -12.98 -2.14 10.05
CA ALA A 219 -12.49 -3.50 10.17
C ALA A 219 -11.46 -3.82 9.06
N ASP A 220 -10.83 -4.99 9.15
CA ASP A 220 -10.02 -5.51 8.07
C ASP A 220 -10.90 -5.88 6.84
N HIS A 221 -10.25 -6.26 5.73
CA HIS A 221 -10.94 -6.66 4.49
C HIS A 221 -11.79 -7.95 4.62
N TYR A 222 -11.83 -8.58 5.79
CA TYR A 222 -12.71 -9.70 6.14
C TYR A 222 -13.83 -9.28 7.10
N GLU A 223 -14.02 -7.97 7.31
CA GLU A 223 -14.99 -7.40 8.27
C GLU A 223 -14.75 -7.88 9.72
N ARG A 224 -13.47 -8.06 10.08
CA ARG A 224 -13.07 -8.56 11.40
C ARG A 224 -12.10 -7.62 12.08
N TYR A 225 -12.21 -7.57 13.39
CA TYR A 225 -11.21 -6.95 14.26
C TYR A 225 -10.41 -8.01 15.00
N GLU A 226 -9.12 -7.81 15.07
CA GLU A 226 -8.30 -8.55 16.03
C GLU A 226 -8.78 -8.26 17.45
N PRO A 227 -8.75 -9.22 18.40
CA PRO A 227 -9.26 -9.02 19.77
C PRO A 227 -8.66 -7.79 20.47
N ARG A 228 -7.35 -7.55 20.28
CA ARG A 228 -6.66 -6.37 20.82
C ARG A 228 -7.17 -5.06 20.22
N VAL A 229 -7.43 -5.02 18.93
CA VAL A 229 -8.00 -3.84 18.26
C VAL A 229 -9.40 -3.55 18.75
N ARG A 230 -10.22 -4.59 18.97
CA ARG A 230 -11.57 -4.43 19.53
C ARG A 230 -11.54 -3.82 20.92
N ALA A 231 -10.63 -4.27 21.79
CA ALA A 231 -10.44 -3.68 23.10
C ALA A 231 -10.07 -2.19 23.05
N GLU A 232 -9.23 -1.80 22.08
CA GLU A 232 -8.88 -0.39 21.88
C GLU A 232 -10.05 0.43 21.33
N ILE A 233 -10.90 -0.13 20.46
CA ILE A 233 -12.12 0.51 19.99
C ILE A 233 -13.08 0.76 21.16
N ASP A 234 -13.28 -0.23 22.01
CA ASP A 234 -14.14 -0.12 23.21
C ASP A 234 -13.58 0.94 24.19
N ARG A 235 -12.25 1.03 24.32
CA ARG A 235 -11.57 2.05 25.11
C ARG A 235 -11.79 3.45 24.53
N LEU A 236 -11.60 3.61 23.21
CA LEU A 236 -11.81 4.87 22.50
C LEU A 236 -13.23 5.41 22.71
N GLY A 237 -14.24 4.54 22.63
CA GLY A 237 -15.64 4.91 22.86
C GLY A 237 -15.94 5.38 24.29
N LYS A 238 -15.12 4.98 25.27
CA LYS A 238 -15.29 5.37 26.69
C LYS A 238 -14.52 6.63 27.08
N ILE A 239 -13.61 7.13 26.24
CA ILE A 239 -12.79 8.31 26.57
C ILE A 239 -13.66 9.55 26.76
N GLY A 240 -14.69 9.73 25.94
CA GLY A 240 -15.58 10.90 26.03
C GLY A 240 -14.86 12.22 25.74
N TYR A 241 -14.01 12.26 24.72
CA TYR A 241 -13.39 13.47 24.20
C TYR A 241 -14.42 14.25 23.36
N PRO A 242 -14.77 15.53 23.70
CA PRO A 242 -15.89 16.23 23.07
C PRO A 242 -15.69 16.49 21.56
N HIS A 243 -14.45 16.54 21.11
CA HIS A 243 -14.08 16.86 19.72
C HIS A 243 -13.67 15.62 18.92
N LEU A 244 -14.11 14.42 19.32
CA LEU A 244 -13.83 13.15 18.65
C LEU A 244 -15.00 12.76 17.75
N THR A 245 -14.67 12.43 16.49
CA THR A 245 -15.58 11.74 15.56
C THR A 245 -14.99 10.38 15.21
N VAL A 246 -15.77 9.31 15.33
CA VAL A 246 -15.34 7.94 14.97
C VAL A 246 -16.25 7.38 13.90
N ARG A 247 -15.65 6.78 12.85
CA ARG A 247 -16.35 6.06 11.78
C ARG A 247 -15.86 4.63 11.73
N PHE A 248 -16.78 3.68 11.76
CA PHE A 248 -16.48 2.24 11.77
C PHE A 248 -16.65 1.59 10.40
N GLU A 249 -17.39 2.23 9.52
CA GLU A 249 -17.66 1.76 8.17
C GLU A 249 -16.44 1.91 7.25
N THR A 250 -16.36 1.05 6.25
CA THR A 250 -15.47 1.24 5.11
C THR A 250 -16.06 2.33 4.22
N LEU A 251 -15.34 3.42 4.06
CA LEU A 251 -15.76 4.55 3.25
C LEU A 251 -15.69 4.21 1.75
N ASN A 252 -16.60 4.77 0.97
CA ASN A 252 -16.45 4.76 -0.49
C ASN A 252 -15.29 5.68 -0.94
N GLY A 253 -14.88 5.58 -2.21
CA GLY A 253 -13.72 6.30 -2.71
C GLY A 253 -13.80 7.83 -2.53
N ARG A 254 -14.96 8.44 -2.73
CA ARG A 254 -15.16 9.88 -2.56
C ARG A 254 -15.10 10.29 -1.09
N GLU A 255 -15.82 9.60 -0.22
CA GLU A 255 -15.81 9.87 1.22
C GLU A 255 -14.41 9.67 1.82
N TYR A 256 -13.68 8.66 1.34
CA TYR A 256 -12.30 8.41 1.74
C TYR A 256 -11.38 9.58 1.35
N GLN A 257 -11.54 10.15 0.16
CA GLN A 257 -10.75 11.29 -0.29
C GLN A 257 -11.11 12.58 0.46
N GLU A 258 -12.39 12.83 0.68
CA GLU A 258 -12.88 14.02 1.37
C GLU A 258 -12.35 14.16 2.81
N GLN A 259 -12.08 13.06 3.50
CA GLN A 259 -11.56 13.10 4.87
C GLN A 259 -10.17 13.75 4.98
N PHE A 260 -9.36 13.77 3.90
CA PHE A 260 -8.05 14.44 3.90
C PHE A 260 -8.13 15.96 3.80
N ARG A 261 -9.28 16.51 3.46
CA ARG A 261 -9.45 17.95 3.27
C ARG A 261 -9.37 18.71 4.58
N GLY A 262 -8.36 19.57 4.72
CA GLY A 262 -8.11 20.32 5.96
C GLY A 262 -7.57 19.46 7.11
N ALA A 263 -7.13 18.25 6.83
CA ALA A 263 -6.64 17.33 7.84
C ALA A 263 -5.11 17.41 8.04
N VAL A 264 -4.66 16.92 9.21
CA VAL A 264 -3.29 16.45 9.47
C VAL A 264 -3.40 14.95 9.75
N CYS A 265 -2.81 14.13 8.89
CA CYS A 265 -2.92 12.67 8.97
C CYS A 265 -1.96 12.09 10.00
N LEU A 266 -2.49 11.39 11.01
CA LEU A 266 -1.73 10.71 12.05
C LEU A 266 -1.37 9.28 11.60
N GLN A 267 -0.09 8.98 11.54
CA GLN A 267 0.43 7.66 11.18
C GLN A 267 1.51 7.20 12.17
N PRO A 268 1.14 6.94 13.43
CA PRO A 268 2.08 6.47 14.45
C PRO A 268 2.39 4.97 14.25
N TYR A 269 2.75 4.59 13.03
CA TYR A 269 2.96 3.22 12.61
C TYR A 269 4.20 2.62 13.26
N ASP A 270 4.21 1.32 13.52
CA ASP A 270 5.35 0.61 14.06
C ASP A 270 6.58 0.77 13.15
N ALA A 271 7.66 1.34 13.71
CA ALA A 271 8.85 1.65 12.95
C ALA A 271 9.52 0.39 12.36
N ALA A 272 9.47 -0.74 13.09
CA ALA A 272 10.06 -1.97 12.62
C ALA A 272 9.22 -2.59 11.49
N ASP A 273 7.87 -2.46 11.52
CA ASP A 273 6.98 -2.98 10.47
C ASP A 273 6.97 -2.10 9.21
N PHE A 274 7.20 -0.81 9.38
CA PHE A 274 7.11 0.18 8.32
C PHE A 274 8.45 0.84 7.97
N ALA A 275 9.58 0.27 8.38
CA ALA A 275 10.89 0.76 7.97
C ALA A 275 11.00 0.90 6.44
N ASP A 276 10.57 -0.13 5.70
CA ASP A 276 10.70 -0.20 4.23
C ASP A 276 9.37 -0.50 3.53
N ARG A 277 8.27 -0.30 4.24
CA ARG A 277 6.93 -0.57 3.71
C ARG A 277 6.25 0.72 3.28
N VAL A 278 5.95 0.84 1.98
CA VAL A 278 5.19 1.96 1.43
C VAL A 278 3.76 1.97 2.00
N SER A 279 3.30 3.14 2.39
CA SER A 279 1.94 3.36 2.89
C SER A 279 1.08 4.06 1.84
N GLY A 280 0.05 3.37 1.33
CA GLY A 280 -0.95 3.97 0.44
C GLY A 280 -1.62 5.18 1.07
N VAL A 281 -1.95 5.12 2.37
CA VAL A 281 -2.57 6.24 3.10
C VAL A 281 -1.67 7.49 3.10
N THR A 282 -0.34 7.33 3.17
CA THR A 282 0.59 8.46 3.06
C THR A 282 0.54 9.07 1.66
N LEU A 283 0.54 8.22 0.63
CA LEU A 283 0.45 8.68 -0.75
C LEU A 283 -0.86 9.43 -1.01
N ASP A 284 -1.97 8.89 -0.52
CA ASP A 284 -3.28 9.51 -0.62
C ASP A 284 -3.32 10.86 0.12
N ALA A 285 -2.85 10.89 1.39
CA ALA A 285 -2.81 12.11 2.19
C ALA A 285 -2.02 13.22 1.48
N LEU A 286 -0.79 12.94 1.05
CA LEU A 286 0.07 13.91 0.39
C LEU A 286 -0.51 14.39 -0.95
N SER A 287 -1.12 13.49 -1.72
CA SER A 287 -1.78 13.85 -2.99
C SER A 287 -2.95 14.82 -2.79
N HIS A 288 -3.59 14.81 -1.62
CA HIS A 288 -4.67 15.72 -1.26
C HIS A 288 -4.18 16.96 -0.47
N GLY A 289 -2.87 17.15 -0.36
CA GLY A 289 -2.29 18.25 0.41
C GLY A 289 -2.53 18.14 1.92
N CYS A 290 -2.68 16.92 2.42
CA CYS A 290 -2.81 16.63 3.85
C CYS A 290 -1.44 16.34 4.43
N PRO A 291 -0.88 17.19 5.32
CA PRO A 291 0.39 16.92 5.99
C PRO A 291 0.29 15.67 6.87
N VAL A 292 1.44 15.02 7.10
CA VAL A 292 1.49 13.76 7.84
C VAL A 292 2.34 13.90 9.11
N VAL A 293 1.80 13.44 10.24
CA VAL A 293 2.54 13.21 11.48
C VAL A 293 2.77 11.71 11.63
N THR A 294 4.02 11.32 11.74
CA THR A 294 4.43 9.92 11.77
C THR A 294 5.61 9.70 12.74
N VAL A 295 6.19 8.51 12.73
CA VAL A 295 7.32 8.13 13.59
C VAL A 295 8.60 8.02 12.76
N LYS A 296 9.72 8.50 13.30
CA LYS A 296 11.06 8.34 12.70
C LYS A 296 11.40 6.86 12.47
N GLY A 297 12.26 6.59 11.50
CA GLY A 297 12.65 5.24 11.11
C GLY A 297 11.68 4.53 10.19
N THR A 298 10.47 5.07 9.97
CA THR A 298 9.51 4.55 8.99
C THR A 298 9.80 5.08 7.58
N TRP A 299 9.26 4.40 6.56
CA TRP A 299 9.28 4.92 5.18
C TRP A 299 8.55 6.28 5.10
N MET A 300 7.41 6.41 5.78
CA MET A 300 6.65 7.65 5.84
C MET A 300 7.47 8.79 6.44
N GLY A 301 8.22 8.53 7.54
CA GLY A 301 9.11 9.52 8.16
C GLY A 301 10.13 10.05 7.17
N ARG A 302 10.79 9.17 6.42
CA ARG A 302 11.75 9.60 5.37
C ARG A 302 11.10 10.45 4.27
N VAL A 303 9.88 10.11 3.86
CA VAL A 303 9.13 10.90 2.87
C VAL A 303 8.76 12.27 3.44
N VAL A 304 8.21 12.30 4.64
CA VAL A 304 7.82 13.54 5.33
C VAL A 304 9.00 14.48 5.52
N ASP A 305 10.13 13.96 5.98
CA ASP A 305 11.34 14.73 6.24
C ASP A 305 11.98 15.25 4.92
N ARG A 306 12.00 14.41 3.86
CA ARG A 306 12.50 14.79 2.53
C ARG A 306 11.79 16.01 1.95
N PHE A 307 10.47 16.08 2.11
CA PHE A 307 9.65 17.13 1.52
C PHE A 307 9.25 18.25 2.49
N GLY A 308 9.54 18.09 3.79
CA GLY A 308 8.97 18.97 4.83
C GLY A 308 7.44 18.96 4.84
N ALA A 309 6.82 17.82 4.50
CA ALA A 309 5.39 17.66 4.29
C ALA A 309 4.63 17.22 5.57
N GLY A 310 5.18 17.54 6.72
CA GLY A 310 4.67 17.17 8.03
C GLY A 310 5.79 17.03 9.05
N ARG A 311 5.62 16.16 10.05
CA ARG A 311 6.62 15.89 11.10
C ARG A 311 6.80 14.41 11.38
N SER A 312 8.05 13.99 11.57
CA SER A 312 8.41 12.68 12.10
C SER A 312 8.79 12.81 13.57
N ALA A 313 8.01 12.22 14.47
CA ALA A 313 8.25 12.21 15.91
C ALA A 313 9.30 11.15 16.30
N ASP A 314 10.01 11.34 17.40
CA ASP A 314 11.02 10.40 17.93
C ASP A 314 10.37 9.12 18.53
N GLY A 315 9.07 9.07 18.63
CA GLY A 315 8.29 7.94 19.12
C GLY A 315 6.80 8.17 18.96
N SER A 316 6.00 7.21 19.45
CA SER A 316 4.55 7.23 19.34
C SER A 316 3.84 7.55 20.67
N THR A 317 4.54 8.17 21.65
CA THR A 317 3.86 8.60 22.87
C THR A 317 2.91 9.76 22.59
N PRO A 318 1.83 9.92 23.37
CA PRO A 318 0.85 10.98 23.16
C PRO A 318 1.45 12.39 23.13
N GLU A 319 2.43 12.65 24.00
CA GLU A 319 3.12 13.94 24.10
C GLU A 319 3.86 14.28 22.81
N LEU A 320 4.64 13.33 22.31
CA LEU A 320 5.44 13.49 21.09
C LEU A 320 4.55 13.66 19.86
N LEU A 321 3.47 12.89 19.78
CA LEU A 321 2.52 12.97 18.68
C LEU A 321 1.75 14.29 18.70
N LEU A 322 1.31 14.75 19.88
CA LEU A 322 0.60 16.02 20.01
C LEU A 322 1.52 17.19 19.67
N ALA A 323 2.73 17.23 20.22
CA ALA A 323 3.69 18.29 19.93
C ALA A 323 4.01 18.39 18.42
N ALA A 324 4.22 17.25 17.76
CA ALA A 324 4.42 17.22 16.30
C ALA A 324 3.17 17.68 15.53
N ALA A 325 1.97 17.33 15.99
CA ALA A 325 0.73 17.78 15.37
C ALA A 325 0.51 19.29 15.56
N GLU A 326 0.73 19.82 16.75
CA GLU A 326 0.61 21.25 17.06
C GLU A 326 1.60 22.10 16.24
N GLU A 327 2.83 21.62 16.02
CA GLU A 327 3.78 22.28 15.14
C GLU A 327 3.27 22.35 13.69
N VAL A 328 2.71 21.26 13.19
CA VAL A 328 2.13 21.23 11.82
C VAL A 328 0.89 22.14 11.74
N ILE A 329 0.04 22.16 12.75
CA ILE A 329 -1.15 23.03 12.83
C ILE A 329 -0.74 24.50 12.86
N GLY A 330 0.30 24.85 13.63
CA GLY A 330 0.79 26.23 13.79
C GLY A 330 1.26 26.89 12.49
N ASP A 331 1.69 26.08 11.51
CA ASP A 331 2.06 26.57 10.17
C ASP A 331 1.45 25.67 9.08
N TYR A 332 0.15 25.37 9.26
CA TYR A 332 -0.60 24.48 8.36
C TYR A 332 -0.50 24.87 6.88
N PRO A 333 -0.57 26.16 6.48
CA PRO A 333 -0.46 26.54 5.08
C PRO A 333 0.88 26.15 4.44
N ARG A 334 2.00 26.24 5.16
CA ARG A 334 3.31 25.80 4.67
C ARG A 334 3.35 24.28 4.50
N TYR A 335 2.98 23.53 5.54
CA TYR A 335 3.00 22.09 5.50
C TYR A 335 2.07 21.52 4.43
N ARG A 336 0.91 22.17 4.22
CA ARG A 336 -0.03 21.82 3.16
C ARG A 336 0.56 22.02 1.76
N ARG A 337 1.22 23.15 1.49
CA ARG A 337 1.92 23.38 0.22
C ARG A 337 2.98 22.31 -0.03
N ASN A 338 3.77 21.99 0.99
CA ASN A 338 4.79 20.97 0.89
C ASN A 338 4.19 19.57 0.66
N ALA A 339 3.07 19.25 1.28
CA ALA A 339 2.34 18.02 1.05
C ALA A 339 1.85 17.89 -0.41
N LEU A 340 1.30 18.96 -1.00
CA LEU A 340 0.93 18.98 -2.42
C LEU A 340 2.13 18.78 -3.35
N LEU A 341 3.26 19.43 -3.06
CA LEU A 341 4.50 19.24 -3.83
C LEU A 341 5.03 17.82 -3.70
N ALA A 342 4.99 17.26 -2.49
CA ALA A 342 5.35 15.86 -2.24
C ALA A 342 4.45 14.90 -3.00
N GLY A 343 3.14 15.10 -2.95
CA GLY A 343 2.16 14.30 -3.68
C GLY A 343 2.41 14.29 -5.18
N ALA A 344 2.62 15.46 -5.78
CA ALA A 344 2.92 15.60 -7.21
C ALA A 344 4.25 14.90 -7.59
N SER A 345 5.31 15.09 -6.79
CA SER A 345 6.61 14.43 -7.01
C SER A 345 6.49 12.91 -6.92
N LEU A 346 5.80 12.41 -5.89
CA LEU A 346 5.60 10.97 -5.69
C LEU A 346 4.74 10.35 -6.79
N GLN A 347 3.72 11.03 -7.30
CA GLN A 347 2.93 10.55 -8.44
C GLN A 347 3.81 10.37 -9.69
N HIS A 348 4.77 11.27 -9.91
CA HIS A 348 5.73 11.13 -11.00
C HIS A 348 6.75 10.00 -10.75
N GLU A 349 7.35 9.95 -9.55
CA GLU A 349 8.35 8.94 -9.18
C GLU A 349 7.76 7.52 -9.18
N LEU A 350 6.52 7.37 -8.70
CA LEU A 350 5.79 6.11 -8.57
C LEU A 350 4.81 5.88 -9.73
N SER A 351 5.18 6.34 -10.91
CA SER A 351 4.35 6.27 -12.11
C SER A 351 3.96 4.83 -12.48
N ALA A 352 2.67 4.60 -12.61
CA ALA A 352 2.09 3.34 -13.08
C ALA A 352 2.62 2.94 -14.47
N SER A 353 2.77 3.91 -15.39
CA SER A 353 3.31 3.69 -16.72
C SER A 353 4.75 3.16 -16.67
N ARG A 354 5.57 3.66 -15.77
CA ARG A 354 6.95 3.17 -15.60
C ARG A 354 7.00 1.73 -15.08
N LEU A 355 6.15 1.36 -14.11
CA LEU A 355 6.06 -0.04 -13.69
C LEU A 355 5.57 -0.92 -14.84
N PHE A 356 4.55 -0.46 -15.57
CA PHE A 356 4.04 -1.17 -16.73
C PHE A 356 5.14 -1.42 -17.78
N GLU A 357 5.94 -0.42 -18.10
CA GLU A 357 7.07 -0.55 -19.06
C GLU A 357 8.09 -1.58 -18.58
N ILE A 358 8.42 -1.62 -17.28
CA ILE A 358 9.34 -2.62 -16.71
C ILE A 358 8.81 -4.04 -16.93
N VAL A 359 7.51 -4.26 -16.73
CA VAL A 359 6.89 -5.59 -16.84
C VAL A 359 6.63 -5.99 -18.28
N ALA A 360 6.19 -5.06 -19.14
CA ALA A 360 5.80 -5.31 -20.53
C ALA A 360 6.98 -5.28 -21.52
N ALA A 361 8.18 -4.81 -21.09
CA ALA A 361 9.40 -4.86 -21.91
C ALA A 361 9.85 -6.32 -22.11
#